data_6d87abf1a3c8eb6601bf851f332a80d3
#
_entry.id   6d87abf1a3c8eb6601bf851f332a80d3
#
_cell.length_a   1.000
_cell.length_b   1.000
_cell.length_c   1.000
_cell.angle_alpha   90.00
_cell.angle_beta   90.00
_cell.angle_gamma   90.00
#
_symmetry.space_group_name_H-M   'P 1'
#
loop_
_entity.id
_entity.type
_entity.pdbx_description
1 polymer ?
#
loop_
_entity_poly.entity_id
_entity_poly.type
_entity_poly.pdbx_seq_one_letter_code
_entity_poly.pdbx_strand_id
1 'polypeptide(L)'
;MNESKVHTYIDDNHFYWFTINRPEKRNAIDYDVMNELEKGLNEIRENIAIRGVIITGSGQHSFCSGGDLSVFHALHTKEDAYAMLSKMGKVLHNLMTLPVPTFAWINGTAIGGGCEIASACDQRWAVPHAKLGFVQGNLGITTGWGGASMLMEKVPHASAIKMLSSAKTFTASEAMELGFIQKVVPSFDPQYVEEEIAVSSTVLRSYKKTFISKWEQTALKERMIAEIEQCSILWEQDEHHEAVNAFLKHKK
;
A
#
# COMPACT_ATOMS: atom_id res chain seq x y z
N MET A 1 8.09 14.46 -23.94
CA MET A 1 7.08 13.42 -23.64
C MET A 1 7.13 13.23 -22.13
N ASN A 2 6.02 13.41 -21.41
CA ASN A 2 6.00 13.06 -19.97
C ASN A 2 6.21 11.55 -19.85
N GLU A 3 7.21 11.16 -19.09
CA GLU A 3 7.48 9.77 -18.77
C GLU A 3 6.28 9.19 -17.99
N SER A 4 5.94 7.92 -18.22
CA SER A 4 4.80 7.30 -17.54
C SER A 4 5.06 7.28 -16.02
N LYS A 5 4.03 7.65 -15.22
CA LYS A 5 4.11 7.63 -13.75
C LYS A 5 4.10 6.21 -13.18
N VAL A 6 3.87 5.23 -14.02
CA VAL A 6 3.85 3.81 -13.67
C VAL A 6 4.47 3.01 -14.80
N HIS A 7 5.32 2.06 -14.46
CA HIS A 7 5.83 1.06 -15.39
C HIS A 7 5.24 -0.30 -15.02
N THR A 8 4.72 -1.01 -16.02
CA THR A 8 4.21 -2.38 -15.85
C THR A 8 4.86 -3.31 -16.88
N TYR A 9 5.18 -4.53 -16.46
CA TYR A 9 5.61 -5.60 -17.36
C TYR A 9 5.35 -6.96 -16.71
N ILE A 10 5.37 -8.00 -17.52
CA ILE A 10 5.35 -9.39 -17.06
C ILE A 10 6.75 -9.96 -17.31
N ASP A 11 7.38 -10.50 -16.28
CA ASP A 11 8.69 -11.14 -16.40
C ASP A 11 8.61 -12.56 -16.96
N ASP A 12 9.78 -13.18 -17.21
CA ASP A 12 9.89 -14.54 -17.78
C ASP A 12 9.27 -15.61 -16.85
N ASN A 13 9.12 -15.32 -15.57
CA ASN A 13 8.50 -16.19 -14.56
C ASN A 13 6.99 -15.96 -14.40
N HIS A 14 6.41 -15.12 -15.27
CA HIS A 14 5.00 -14.75 -15.28
C HIS A 14 4.55 -13.95 -14.05
N PHE A 15 5.44 -13.18 -13.38
CA PHE A 15 5.07 -12.20 -12.39
C PHE A 15 4.76 -10.86 -13.06
N TYR A 16 3.65 -10.26 -12.66
CA TYR A 16 3.28 -8.92 -13.08
C TYR A 16 3.94 -7.90 -12.16
N TRP A 17 4.81 -7.09 -12.74
CA TRP A 17 5.48 -6.00 -12.04
C TRP A 17 4.71 -4.71 -12.18
N PHE A 18 4.53 -4.04 -11.06
CA PHE A 18 3.96 -2.71 -10.98
C PHE A 18 4.94 -1.79 -10.25
N THR A 19 5.56 -0.87 -10.99
CA THR A 19 6.54 0.07 -10.45
C THR A 19 5.97 1.48 -10.48
N ILE A 20 5.79 2.09 -9.30
CA ILE A 20 5.44 3.51 -9.19
C ILE A 20 6.67 4.32 -9.62
N ASN A 21 6.56 5.11 -10.68
CA ASN A 21 7.69 5.84 -11.29
C ASN A 21 7.55 7.34 -11.13
N ARG A 22 7.70 7.80 -9.89
CA ARG A 22 7.73 9.22 -9.50
C ARG A 22 8.82 9.47 -8.45
N PRO A 23 10.09 9.09 -8.70
CA PRO A 23 11.16 9.16 -7.69
C PRO A 23 11.38 10.58 -7.15
N GLU A 24 11.20 11.62 -7.98
CA GLU A 24 11.28 13.03 -7.61
C GLU A 24 10.18 13.46 -6.60
N LYS A 25 9.08 12.72 -6.56
CA LYS A 25 7.97 12.87 -5.61
C LYS A 25 7.94 11.75 -4.56
N ARG A 26 9.06 11.04 -4.37
CA ARG A 26 9.16 9.86 -3.47
C ARG A 26 8.09 8.81 -3.74
N ASN A 27 7.75 8.62 -5.02
CA ASN A 27 6.73 7.69 -5.49
C ASN A 27 5.33 7.93 -4.85
N ALA A 28 4.98 9.19 -4.64
CA ALA A 28 3.67 9.59 -4.12
C ALA A 28 2.55 9.26 -5.12
N ILE A 29 1.38 8.91 -4.58
CA ILE A 29 0.19 8.52 -5.34
C ILE A 29 -0.65 9.74 -5.69
N ASP A 30 -0.92 9.95 -6.96
CA ASP A 30 -1.93 10.86 -7.48
C ASP A 30 -3.02 10.10 -8.23
N TYR A 31 -3.98 10.80 -8.82
CA TYR A 31 -5.09 10.17 -9.54
C TYR A 31 -4.64 9.33 -10.74
N ASP A 32 -3.57 9.72 -11.43
CA ASP A 32 -3.06 8.97 -12.58
C ASP A 32 -2.50 7.61 -12.12
N VAL A 33 -1.71 7.61 -11.03
CA VAL A 33 -1.20 6.37 -10.43
C VAL A 33 -2.34 5.47 -9.96
N MET A 34 -3.39 6.04 -9.33
CA MET A 34 -4.58 5.25 -8.94
C MET A 34 -5.25 4.59 -10.15
N ASN A 35 -5.40 5.33 -11.26
CA ASN A 35 -6.02 4.82 -12.49
C ASN A 35 -5.18 3.70 -13.12
N GLU A 36 -3.85 3.87 -13.18
CA GLU A 36 -2.96 2.84 -13.73
C GLU A 36 -2.93 1.59 -12.83
N LEU A 37 -2.98 1.75 -11.50
CA LEU A 37 -3.15 0.61 -10.58
C LEU A 37 -4.47 -0.14 -10.87
N GLU A 38 -5.60 0.56 -10.94
CA GLU A 38 -6.89 -0.07 -11.22
C GLU A 38 -6.88 -0.82 -12.55
N LYS A 39 -6.28 -0.22 -13.60
CA LYS A 39 -6.11 -0.86 -14.91
C LYS A 39 -5.27 -2.13 -14.82
N GLY A 40 -4.08 -2.07 -14.19
CA GLY A 40 -3.22 -3.24 -14.03
C GLY A 40 -3.89 -4.37 -13.23
N LEU A 41 -4.66 -4.04 -12.18
CA LEU A 41 -5.41 -5.04 -11.41
C LEU A 41 -6.47 -5.76 -12.23
N ASN A 42 -7.13 -5.07 -13.18
CA ASN A 42 -8.09 -5.68 -14.10
C ASN A 42 -7.38 -6.62 -15.09
N GLU A 43 -6.25 -6.21 -15.67
CA GLU A 43 -5.43 -7.05 -16.54
C GLU A 43 -5.00 -8.36 -15.84
N ILE A 44 -4.57 -8.26 -14.56
CA ILE A 44 -4.16 -9.42 -13.77
C ILE A 44 -5.33 -10.38 -13.53
N ARG A 45 -6.54 -9.87 -13.29
CA ARG A 45 -7.73 -10.70 -13.07
C ARG A 45 -8.10 -11.52 -14.30
N GLU A 46 -7.96 -10.95 -15.49
CA GLU A 46 -8.31 -11.56 -16.78
C GLU A 46 -7.22 -12.52 -17.29
N ASN A 47 -5.96 -12.30 -16.93
CA ASN A 47 -4.83 -13.11 -17.42
C ASN A 47 -4.50 -14.26 -16.48
N ILE A 48 -4.93 -15.46 -16.82
CA ILE A 48 -4.69 -16.68 -16.02
C ILE A 48 -3.22 -17.13 -15.98
N ALA A 49 -2.39 -16.65 -16.93
CA ALA A 49 -0.96 -16.98 -16.97
C ALA A 49 -0.18 -16.27 -15.87
N ILE A 50 -0.69 -15.17 -15.31
CA ILE A 50 -0.03 -14.43 -14.24
C ILE A 50 -0.02 -15.28 -12.97
N ARG A 51 1.18 -15.51 -12.43
CA ARG A 51 1.43 -16.32 -11.23
C ARG A 51 1.42 -15.51 -9.95
N GLY A 52 1.74 -14.22 -10.01
CA GLY A 52 1.77 -13.32 -8.87
C GLY A 52 2.04 -11.88 -9.29
N VAL A 53 2.01 -10.98 -8.32
CA VAL A 53 2.20 -9.54 -8.52
C VAL A 53 3.28 -9.01 -7.61
N ILE A 54 4.17 -8.19 -8.14
CA ILE A 54 5.19 -7.47 -7.37
C ILE A 54 4.94 -5.98 -7.54
N ILE A 55 4.75 -5.28 -6.41
CA ILE A 55 4.61 -3.83 -6.37
C ILE A 55 5.86 -3.24 -5.76
N THR A 56 6.42 -2.21 -6.41
CA THR A 56 7.63 -1.50 -5.94
C THR A 56 7.60 -0.02 -6.34
N GLY A 57 8.57 0.73 -5.85
CA GLY A 57 8.84 2.11 -6.26
C GLY A 57 10.08 2.22 -7.14
N SER A 58 10.12 3.19 -8.03
CA SER A 58 11.32 3.50 -8.82
C SER A 58 12.42 4.09 -7.94
N GLY A 59 13.68 3.78 -8.26
CA GLY A 59 14.86 4.25 -7.52
C GLY A 59 15.15 3.42 -6.25
N GLN A 60 16.00 3.94 -5.36
CA GLN A 60 16.48 3.23 -4.18
C GLN A 60 16.08 3.90 -2.84
N HIS A 61 15.37 5.02 -2.89
CA HIS A 61 15.12 5.83 -1.70
C HIS A 61 13.72 5.66 -1.12
N SER A 62 12.73 5.40 -1.97
CA SER A 62 11.34 5.34 -1.54
C SER A 62 10.57 4.27 -2.29
N PHE A 63 9.85 3.46 -1.53
CA PHE A 63 8.79 2.62 -2.05
C PHE A 63 7.59 3.50 -2.43
N CYS A 64 7.02 4.20 -1.44
CA CYS A 64 5.92 5.14 -1.63
C CYS A 64 5.76 6.01 -0.38
N SER A 65 5.59 7.32 -0.57
CA SER A 65 5.39 8.28 0.52
C SER A 65 3.92 8.60 0.84
N GLY A 66 2.99 7.82 0.30
CA GLY A 66 1.55 8.03 0.47
C GLY A 66 0.93 8.92 -0.60
N GLY A 67 -0.17 9.58 -0.30
CA GLY A 67 -0.85 10.50 -1.21
C GLY A 67 -0.01 11.74 -1.55
N ASP A 68 -0.11 12.20 -2.80
CA ASP A 68 0.57 13.42 -3.23
C ASP A 68 -0.12 14.64 -2.61
N LEU A 69 0.45 15.15 -1.51
CA LEU A 69 -0.09 16.32 -0.80
C LEU A 69 -0.14 17.56 -1.71
N SER A 70 0.68 17.67 -2.74
CA SER A 70 0.60 18.79 -3.69
C SER A 70 -0.68 18.76 -4.54
N VAL A 71 -1.32 17.60 -4.64
CA VAL A 71 -2.60 17.39 -5.35
C VAL A 71 -3.77 17.42 -4.37
N PHE A 72 -3.63 16.76 -3.22
CA PHE A 72 -4.75 16.48 -2.33
C PHE A 72 -4.97 17.54 -1.23
N HIS A 73 -3.99 18.43 -0.97
CA HIS A 73 -4.16 19.50 0.03
C HIS A 73 -5.26 20.52 -0.32
N ALA A 74 -5.70 20.55 -1.57
CA ALA A 74 -6.81 21.39 -2.01
C ALA A 74 -8.19 20.81 -1.71
N LEU A 75 -8.26 19.58 -1.22
CA LEU A 75 -9.52 18.94 -0.80
C LEU A 75 -9.81 19.39 0.63
N HIS A 76 -10.83 20.22 0.81
CA HIS A 76 -11.13 20.84 2.11
C HIS A 76 -12.39 20.29 2.76
N THR A 77 -13.27 19.65 2.00
CA THR A 77 -14.53 19.10 2.52
C THR A 77 -14.43 17.60 2.78
N LYS A 78 -15.27 17.12 3.70
CA LYS A 78 -15.45 15.67 3.94
C LYS A 78 -15.77 14.93 2.64
N GLU A 79 -16.65 15.48 1.81
CA GLU A 79 -17.13 14.87 0.57
C GLU A 79 -16.00 14.72 -0.45
N ASP A 80 -15.20 15.75 -0.65
CA ASP A 80 -14.05 15.71 -1.58
C ASP A 80 -13.00 14.72 -1.10
N ALA A 81 -12.68 14.74 0.18
CA ALA A 81 -11.75 13.80 0.80
C ALA A 81 -12.27 12.37 0.67
N TYR A 82 -13.54 12.12 1.01
CA TYR A 82 -14.15 10.79 0.91
C TYR A 82 -14.10 10.24 -0.53
N ALA A 83 -14.37 11.06 -1.53
CA ALA A 83 -14.32 10.64 -2.93
C ALA A 83 -12.91 10.17 -3.34
N MET A 84 -11.87 10.92 -2.95
CA MET A 84 -10.47 10.57 -3.23
C MET A 84 -10.04 9.32 -2.44
N LEU A 85 -10.31 9.28 -1.13
CA LEU A 85 -9.93 8.20 -0.23
C LEU A 85 -10.61 6.88 -0.65
N SER A 86 -11.91 6.93 -0.96
CA SER A 86 -12.69 5.77 -1.41
C SER A 86 -12.20 5.21 -2.74
N LYS A 87 -11.74 6.08 -3.66
CA LYS A 87 -11.16 5.63 -4.93
C LYS A 87 -9.94 4.74 -4.67
N MET A 88 -9.00 5.20 -3.85
CA MET A 88 -7.82 4.40 -3.55
C MET A 88 -8.14 3.20 -2.66
N GLY A 89 -9.05 3.34 -1.70
CA GLY A 89 -9.51 2.22 -0.87
C GLY A 89 -10.09 1.07 -1.70
N LYS A 90 -10.87 1.39 -2.75
CA LYS A 90 -11.37 0.39 -3.72
C LYS A 90 -10.21 -0.29 -4.46
N VAL A 91 -9.19 0.47 -4.89
CA VAL A 91 -8.00 -0.08 -5.56
C VAL A 91 -7.27 -1.04 -4.61
N LEU A 92 -7.05 -0.68 -3.35
CA LEU A 92 -6.36 -1.53 -2.38
C LEU A 92 -7.18 -2.77 -1.99
N HIS A 93 -8.51 -2.65 -1.86
CA HIS A 93 -9.37 -3.82 -1.69
C HIS A 93 -9.26 -4.78 -2.89
N ASN A 94 -9.25 -4.24 -4.12
CA ASN A 94 -9.08 -5.02 -5.33
C ASN A 94 -7.71 -5.71 -5.39
N LEU A 95 -6.64 -5.04 -4.94
CA LEU A 95 -5.30 -5.61 -4.82
C LEU A 95 -5.28 -6.78 -3.83
N MET A 96 -5.80 -6.57 -2.63
CA MET A 96 -5.84 -7.59 -1.57
C MET A 96 -6.63 -8.83 -1.99
N THR A 97 -7.70 -8.64 -2.77
CA THR A 97 -8.57 -9.72 -3.25
C THR A 97 -8.21 -10.28 -4.63
N LEU A 98 -7.00 -10.03 -5.12
CA LEU A 98 -6.52 -10.68 -6.33
C LEU A 98 -6.46 -12.20 -6.16
N PRO A 99 -6.75 -12.98 -7.22
CA PRO A 99 -6.71 -14.44 -7.16
C PRO A 99 -5.30 -15.03 -7.20
N VAL A 100 -4.27 -14.18 -7.15
CA VAL A 100 -2.85 -14.54 -7.17
C VAL A 100 -2.13 -13.89 -5.99
N PRO A 101 -1.00 -14.43 -5.51
CA PRO A 101 -0.21 -13.83 -4.44
C PRO A 101 0.35 -12.47 -4.85
N THR A 102 0.45 -11.57 -3.87
CA THR A 102 0.92 -10.20 -4.05
C THR A 102 2.07 -9.90 -3.09
N PHE A 103 3.13 -9.26 -3.61
CA PHE A 103 4.35 -8.93 -2.88
C PHE A 103 4.60 -7.42 -2.96
N ALA A 104 4.79 -6.79 -1.82
CA ALA A 104 5.36 -5.45 -1.77
C ALA A 104 6.88 -5.58 -1.63
N TRP A 105 7.60 -5.20 -2.68
CA TRP A 105 9.04 -5.03 -2.63
C TRP A 105 9.37 -3.61 -2.19
N ILE A 106 9.67 -3.45 -0.89
CA ILE A 106 9.91 -2.15 -0.25
C ILE A 106 11.38 -1.78 -0.42
N ASN A 107 11.67 -1.17 -1.56
CA ASN A 107 13.00 -0.75 -2.01
C ASN A 107 13.55 0.51 -1.30
N GLY A 108 12.83 1.02 -0.32
CA GLY A 108 13.20 2.21 0.44
C GLY A 108 12.09 2.60 1.43
N THR A 109 11.92 3.88 1.69
CA THR A 109 10.94 4.39 2.66
C THR A 109 9.50 4.12 2.21
N ALA A 110 8.67 3.56 3.09
CA ALA A 110 7.22 3.38 2.93
C ALA A 110 6.48 4.11 4.04
N ILE A 111 5.79 5.21 3.73
CA ILE A 111 5.18 6.11 4.72
C ILE A 111 3.69 6.32 4.42
N GLY A 112 2.88 6.31 5.46
CA GLY A 112 1.45 6.57 5.35
C GLY A 112 0.77 5.65 4.36
N GLY A 113 0.23 6.18 3.27
CA GLY A 113 -0.37 5.39 2.19
C GLY A 113 0.56 4.36 1.55
N GLY A 114 1.89 4.56 1.62
CA GLY A 114 2.86 3.54 1.20
C GLY A 114 2.78 2.29 2.07
N CYS A 115 2.60 2.44 3.39
CA CYS A 115 2.33 1.32 4.28
C CYS A 115 0.94 0.71 4.05
N GLU A 116 -0.07 1.52 3.63
CA GLU A 116 -1.39 1.00 3.29
C GLU A 116 -1.35 0.12 2.03
N ILE A 117 -0.60 0.54 0.99
CA ILE A 117 -0.34 -0.30 -0.20
C ILE A 117 0.37 -1.59 0.21
N ALA A 118 1.39 -1.50 1.04
CA ALA A 118 2.11 -2.68 1.54
C ALA A 118 1.19 -3.60 2.34
N SER A 119 0.24 -3.08 3.13
CA SER A 119 -0.75 -3.85 3.89
C SER A 119 -1.73 -4.61 2.99
N ALA A 120 -2.03 -4.09 1.81
CA ALA A 120 -2.88 -4.75 0.83
C ALA A 120 -2.20 -5.96 0.17
N CYS A 121 -0.87 -6.05 0.22
CA CYS A 121 -0.13 -7.19 -0.31
C CYS A 121 -0.15 -8.38 0.67
N ASP A 122 0.02 -9.59 0.13
CA ASP A 122 0.11 -10.81 0.95
C ASP A 122 1.42 -10.84 1.74
N GLN A 123 2.53 -10.51 1.10
CA GLN A 123 3.86 -10.44 1.71
C GLN A 123 4.53 -9.08 1.47
N ARG A 124 5.43 -8.71 2.37
CA ARG A 124 6.21 -7.47 2.37
C ARG A 124 7.67 -7.82 2.63
N TRP A 125 8.50 -7.53 1.65
CA TRP A 125 9.96 -7.70 1.76
C TRP A 125 10.60 -6.33 1.64
N ALA A 126 11.64 -6.09 2.42
CA ALA A 126 12.24 -4.77 2.50
C ALA A 126 13.76 -4.81 2.40
N VAL A 127 14.34 -3.73 1.87
CA VAL A 127 15.78 -3.49 1.99
C VAL A 127 16.15 -3.12 3.43
N PRO A 128 17.39 -3.40 3.90
CA PRO A 128 17.80 -3.12 5.29
C PRO A 128 17.65 -1.67 5.72
N HIS A 129 17.82 -0.72 4.79
CA HIS A 129 17.73 0.72 5.06
C HIS A 129 16.30 1.28 4.98
N ALA A 130 15.30 0.46 4.67
CA ALA A 130 13.92 0.89 4.58
C ALA A 130 13.41 1.40 5.94
N LYS A 131 12.57 2.45 5.87
CA LYS A 131 11.82 2.97 7.01
C LYS A 131 10.34 2.88 6.70
N LEU A 132 9.56 2.36 7.63
CA LEU A 132 8.14 2.11 7.45
C LEU A 132 7.34 2.77 8.57
N GLY A 133 6.19 3.38 8.23
CA GLY A 133 5.36 3.97 9.29
C GLY A 133 4.00 4.46 8.81
N PHE A 134 3.00 4.24 9.66
CA PHE A 134 1.68 4.83 9.54
C PHE A 134 1.70 6.17 10.27
N VAL A 135 2.09 7.23 9.57
CA VAL A 135 2.39 8.54 10.16
C VAL A 135 1.25 9.54 10.03
N GLN A 136 0.08 9.10 9.57
CA GLN A 136 -1.08 9.93 9.32
C GLN A 136 -1.54 10.68 10.57
N GLY A 137 -1.36 10.11 11.77
CA GLY A 137 -1.66 10.76 13.05
C GLY A 137 -0.90 12.09 13.25
N ASN A 138 0.30 12.24 12.65
CA ASN A 138 1.03 13.50 12.67
C ASN A 138 0.36 14.60 11.80
N LEU A 139 -0.60 14.21 10.99
CA LEU A 139 -1.41 15.11 10.15
C LEU A 139 -2.86 15.22 10.66
N GLY A 140 -3.14 14.78 11.90
CA GLY A 140 -4.48 14.83 12.49
C GLY A 140 -5.51 13.87 11.86
N ILE A 141 -5.08 12.87 11.08
CA ILE A 141 -5.98 11.90 10.42
C ILE A 141 -5.58 10.46 10.72
N THR A 142 -6.51 9.55 10.49
CA THR A 142 -6.24 8.09 10.46
C THR A 142 -5.74 7.65 9.10
N THR A 143 -5.47 6.34 8.94
CA THR A 143 -5.31 5.71 7.62
C THR A 143 -6.57 5.93 6.80
N GLY A 144 -6.40 6.32 5.54
CA GLY A 144 -7.51 6.80 4.71
C GLY A 144 -7.90 5.87 3.54
N TRP A 145 -7.14 4.81 3.31
CA TRP A 145 -7.39 3.85 2.23
C TRP A 145 -7.78 2.47 2.74
N GLY A 146 -8.15 2.36 4.03
CA GLY A 146 -8.45 1.11 4.69
C GLY A 146 -7.23 0.41 5.29
N GLY A 147 -6.14 1.16 5.50
CA GLY A 147 -4.85 0.63 5.93
C GLY A 147 -4.87 -0.05 7.29
N ALA A 148 -5.61 0.50 8.27
CA ALA A 148 -5.73 -0.12 9.59
C ALA A 148 -6.53 -1.43 9.51
N SER A 149 -7.63 -1.45 8.76
CA SER A 149 -8.43 -2.66 8.53
C SER A 149 -7.64 -3.78 7.88
N MET A 150 -6.81 -3.44 6.87
CA MET A 150 -5.92 -4.39 6.22
C MET A 150 -4.76 -4.82 7.11
N LEU A 151 -4.15 -3.90 7.87
CA LEU A 151 -3.04 -4.18 8.78
C LEU A 151 -3.45 -5.20 9.86
N MET A 152 -4.66 -5.08 10.42
CA MET A 152 -5.20 -6.02 11.41
C MET A 152 -5.35 -7.46 10.87
N GLU A 153 -5.41 -7.65 9.57
CA GLU A 153 -5.39 -8.99 8.95
C GLU A 153 -3.96 -9.55 8.77
N LYS A 154 -2.93 -8.73 8.96
CA LYS A 154 -1.54 -9.07 8.63
C LYS A 154 -0.64 -9.24 9.86
N VAL A 155 -0.93 -8.56 10.96
CA VAL A 155 -0.10 -8.55 12.16
C VAL A 155 -0.93 -8.79 13.43
N PRO A 156 -0.32 -9.22 14.55
CA PRO A 156 -0.99 -9.29 15.84
C PRO A 156 -1.59 -7.95 16.27
N HIS A 157 -2.70 -7.98 16.99
CA HIS A 157 -3.43 -6.77 17.44
C HIS A 157 -2.51 -5.77 18.16
N ALA A 158 -1.66 -6.23 19.07
CA ALA A 158 -0.73 -5.36 19.81
C ALA A 158 0.28 -4.66 18.88
N SER A 159 0.73 -5.34 17.83
CA SER A 159 1.61 -4.76 16.81
C SER A 159 0.86 -3.72 15.97
N ALA A 160 -0.38 -4.02 15.56
CA ALA A 160 -1.21 -3.08 14.80
C ALA A 160 -1.44 -1.78 15.60
N ILE A 161 -1.87 -1.88 16.85
CA ILE A 161 -2.05 -0.71 17.74
C ILE A 161 -0.76 0.09 17.86
N LYS A 162 0.38 -0.58 18.13
CA LYS A 162 1.68 0.08 18.26
C LYS A 162 2.06 0.85 16.99
N MET A 163 1.88 0.24 15.81
CA MET A 163 2.24 0.86 14.53
C MET A 163 1.35 2.06 14.20
N LEU A 164 0.05 1.97 14.47
CA LEU A 164 -0.92 3.03 14.16
C LEU A 164 -0.87 4.18 15.15
N SER A 165 -0.91 3.89 16.47
CA SER A 165 -1.04 4.93 17.50
C SER A 165 0.24 5.68 17.79
N SER A 166 1.41 5.14 17.45
CA SER A 166 2.69 5.82 17.67
C SER A 166 2.99 6.90 16.65
N ALA A 167 2.38 6.85 15.47
CA ALA A 167 2.67 7.70 14.31
C ALA A 167 4.17 7.85 14.00
N LYS A 168 4.97 6.82 14.34
CA LYS A 168 6.43 6.79 14.17
C LYS A 168 6.82 5.96 12.96
N THR A 169 8.07 6.11 12.56
CA THR A 169 8.72 5.22 11.61
C THR A 169 9.50 4.14 12.34
N PHE A 170 9.49 2.94 11.79
CA PHE A 170 10.22 1.76 12.23
C PHE A 170 11.28 1.41 11.18
N THR A 171 12.40 0.88 11.60
CA THR A 171 13.37 0.23 10.70
C THR A 171 12.78 -1.06 10.12
N ALA A 172 13.37 -1.57 9.04
CA ALA A 172 12.95 -2.86 8.46
C ALA A 172 13.02 -4.01 9.50
N SER A 173 14.03 -4.02 10.36
CA SER A 173 14.19 -5.01 11.44
C SER A 173 13.10 -4.89 12.50
N GLU A 174 12.80 -3.69 12.99
CA GLU A 174 11.71 -3.47 13.96
C GLU A 174 10.36 -3.84 13.37
N ALA A 175 10.11 -3.51 12.09
CA ALA A 175 8.89 -3.89 11.39
C ALA A 175 8.78 -5.41 11.19
N MET A 176 9.91 -6.12 11.05
CA MET A 176 9.95 -7.57 11.00
C MET A 176 9.65 -8.18 12.39
N GLU A 177 10.18 -7.64 13.46
CA GLU A 177 9.84 -8.06 14.84
C GLU A 177 8.34 -7.87 15.16
N LEU A 178 7.72 -6.83 14.58
CA LEU A 178 6.28 -6.58 14.70
C LEU A 178 5.43 -7.50 13.79
N GLY A 179 6.05 -8.30 12.92
CA GLY A 179 5.40 -9.20 11.98
C GLY A 179 4.91 -8.51 10.70
N PHE A 180 5.20 -7.22 10.51
CA PHE A 180 4.78 -6.51 9.31
C PHE A 180 5.64 -6.86 8.10
N ILE A 181 6.95 -6.97 8.25
CA ILE A 181 7.90 -7.42 7.23
C ILE A 181 8.18 -8.90 7.42
N GLN A 182 8.13 -9.69 6.35
CA GLN A 182 8.43 -11.12 6.37
C GLN A 182 9.90 -11.43 6.04
N LYS A 183 10.53 -10.58 5.22
CA LYS A 183 11.93 -10.81 4.80
C LYS A 183 12.67 -9.47 4.65
N VAL A 184 13.88 -9.40 5.18
CA VAL A 184 14.80 -8.27 4.95
C VAL A 184 15.96 -8.76 4.09
N VAL A 185 16.10 -8.20 2.88
CA VAL A 185 17.11 -8.61 1.90
C VAL A 185 17.76 -7.39 1.25
N PRO A 186 19.07 -7.45 0.92
CA PRO A 186 19.80 -6.28 0.43
C PRO A 186 19.39 -5.82 -0.96
N SER A 187 18.90 -6.74 -1.78
CA SER A 187 18.41 -6.48 -3.15
C SER A 187 17.28 -7.44 -3.46
N PHE A 188 16.44 -7.07 -4.43
CA PHE A 188 15.44 -7.99 -4.94
C PHE A 188 16.12 -9.04 -5.82
N ASP A 189 15.76 -10.32 -5.59
CA ASP A 189 16.07 -11.44 -6.46
C ASP A 189 14.75 -12.17 -6.77
N PRO A 190 14.37 -12.31 -8.06
CA PRO A 190 13.19 -13.07 -8.47
C PRO A 190 13.15 -14.48 -7.88
N GLN A 191 14.32 -15.11 -7.67
CA GLN A 191 14.42 -16.43 -7.08
C GLN A 191 13.77 -16.51 -5.70
N TYR A 192 13.83 -15.44 -4.90
CA TYR A 192 13.17 -15.41 -3.59
C TYR A 192 11.65 -15.60 -3.67
N VAL A 193 11.02 -15.08 -4.73
CA VAL A 193 9.57 -15.25 -4.94
C VAL A 193 9.27 -16.67 -5.36
N GLU A 194 10.13 -17.29 -6.19
CA GLU A 194 9.96 -18.67 -6.61
C GLU A 194 10.11 -19.65 -5.45
N GLU A 195 11.06 -19.41 -4.54
CA GLU A 195 11.23 -20.20 -3.32
C GLU A 195 10.00 -20.16 -2.41
N GLU A 196 9.31 -19.02 -2.33
CA GLU A 196 8.07 -18.86 -1.55
C GLU A 196 6.85 -19.50 -2.24
N ILE A 197 6.90 -19.69 -3.56
CA ILE A 197 5.79 -20.22 -4.36
C ILE A 197 6.19 -21.55 -5.00
N ALA A 198 6.26 -22.59 -4.18
CA ALA A 198 6.62 -23.95 -4.63
C ALA A 198 5.44 -24.74 -5.25
N VAL A 199 4.20 -24.26 -5.08
CA VAL A 199 3.00 -24.96 -5.57
C VAL A 199 2.51 -24.38 -6.90
N SER A 200 1.71 -25.17 -7.64
CA SER A 200 1.16 -24.73 -8.92
C SER A 200 0.21 -23.54 -8.77
N SER A 201 0.06 -22.73 -9.83
CA SER A 201 -0.84 -21.58 -9.87
C SER A 201 -2.29 -21.96 -9.52
N THR A 202 -2.75 -23.14 -9.91
CA THR A 202 -4.10 -23.63 -9.58
C THR A 202 -4.27 -23.82 -8.07
N VAL A 203 -3.29 -24.40 -7.38
CA VAL A 203 -3.30 -24.58 -5.93
C VAL A 203 -3.24 -23.22 -5.22
N LEU A 204 -2.37 -22.32 -5.67
CA LEU A 204 -2.29 -20.96 -5.14
C LEU A 204 -3.61 -20.21 -5.23
N ARG A 205 -4.25 -20.24 -6.40
CA ARG A 205 -5.57 -19.61 -6.61
C ARG A 205 -6.64 -20.19 -5.68
N SER A 206 -6.58 -21.49 -5.37
CA SER A 206 -7.48 -22.13 -4.42
C SER A 206 -7.23 -21.64 -2.99
N TYR A 207 -5.98 -21.50 -2.56
CA TYR A 207 -5.67 -20.90 -1.27
C TYR A 207 -6.10 -19.43 -1.21
N LYS A 208 -5.86 -18.65 -2.26
CA LYS A 208 -6.32 -17.24 -2.29
C LYS A 208 -7.83 -17.12 -2.15
N LYS A 209 -8.62 -18.02 -2.76
CA LYS A 209 -10.08 -18.06 -2.53
C LYS A 209 -10.44 -18.27 -1.06
N THR A 210 -9.70 -19.13 -0.35
CA THR A 210 -9.93 -19.36 1.09
C THR A 210 -9.65 -18.10 1.92
N PHE A 211 -8.54 -17.39 1.64
CA PHE A 211 -8.26 -16.12 2.32
C PHE A 211 -9.29 -15.04 2.01
N ILE A 212 -9.70 -14.91 0.74
CA ILE A 212 -10.73 -13.95 0.32
C ILE A 212 -12.05 -14.25 1.03
N SER A 213 -12.47 -15.51 1.09
CA SER A 213 -13.69 -15.92 1.79
C SER A 213 -13.64 -15.58 3.28
N LYS A 214 -12.48 -15.72 3.96
CA LYS A 214 -12.32 -15.27 5.34
C LYS A 214 -12.56 -13.76 5.46
N TRP A 215 -11.98 -12.97 4.57
CA TRP A 215 -12.12 -11.51 4.59
C TRP A 215 -13.56 -11.05 4.31
N GLU A 216 -14.28 -11.74 3.43
CA GLU A 216 -15.70 -11.54 3.20
C GLU A 216 -16.52 -11.83 4.47
N GLN A 217 -16.27 -12.97 5.12
CA GLN A 217 -16.94 -13.34 6.37
C GLN A 217 -16.65 -12.37 7.54
N THR A 218 -15.47 -11.77 7.56
CA THR A 218 -15.09 -10.77 8.57
C THR A 218 -15.44 -9.34 8.15
N ALA A 219 -16.22 -9.16 7.08
CA ALA A 219 -16.67 -7.87 6.57
C ALA A 219 -15.51 -6.87 6.37
N LEU A 220 -14.40 -7.30 5.76
CA LEU A 220 -13.22 -6.45 5.55
C LEU A 220 -13.56 -5.19 4.75
N LYS A 221 -14.34 -5.34 3.68
CA LYS A 221 -14.71 -4.22 2.81
C LYS A 221 -15.50 -3.16 3.56
N GLU A 222 -16.46 -3.57 4.37
CA GLU A 222 -17.29 -2.69 5.19
C GLU A 222 -16.45 -1.97 6.26
N ARG A 223 -15.50 -2.67 6.88
CA ARG A 223 -14.55 -2.05 7.83
C ARG A 223 -13.67 -1.00 7.15
N MET A 224 -13.17 -1.27 5.95
CA MET A 224 -12.40 -0.31 5.16
C MET A 224 -13.24 0.93 4.80
N ILE A 225 -14.50 0.74 4.40
CA ILE A 225 -15.42 1.85 4.10
C ILE A 225 -15.65 2.71 5.34
N ALA A 226 -15.92 2.11 6.48
CA ALA A 226 -16.11 2.83 7.74
C ALA A 226 -14.85 3.59 8.17
N GLU A 227 -13.67 3.01 8.00
CA GLU A 227 -12.37 3.66 8.27
C GLU A 227 -12.16 4.88 7.35
N ILE A 228 -12.45 4.76 6.06
CA ILE A 228 -12.37 5.84 5.08
C ILE A 228 -13.33 6.99 5.44
N GLU A 229 -14.54 6.66 5.87
CA GLU A 229 -15.51 7.67 6.33
C GLU A 229 -14.99 8.42 7.55
N GLN A 230 -14.45 7.73 8.54
CA GLN A 230 -13.86 8.36 9.72
C GLN A 230 -12.66 9.27 9.34
N CYS A 231 -11.79 8.80 8.45
CA CYS A 231 -10.68 9.60 7.96
C CYS A 231 -11.17 10.87 7.25
N SER A 232 -12.22 10.79 6.43
CA SER A 232 -12.77 11.96 5.72
C SER A 232 -13.36 13.01 6.67
N ILE A 233 -13.96 12.59 7.80
CA ILE A 233 -14.43 13.48 8.85
C ILE A 233 -13.26 14.21 9.52
N LEU A 234 -12.17 13.51 9.81
CA LEU A 234 -10.96 14.11 10.38
C LEU A 234 -10.25 15.03 9.38
N TRP A 235 -10.30 14.69 8.10
CA TRP A 235 -9.70 15.48 7.03
C TRP A 235 -10.23 16.90 6.93
N GLU A 236 -11.54 17.09 7.16
CA GLU A 236 -12.21 18.40 7.15
C GLU A 236 -11.86 19.28 8.36
N GLN A 237 -11.28 18.72 9.44
CA GLN A 237 -11.01 19.47 10.65
C GLN A 237 -9.83 20.44 10.48
N ASP A 238 -9.89 21.57 11.20
CA ASP A 238 -8.80 22.57 11.21
C ASP A 238 -7.46 21.96 11.62
N GLU A 239 -7.46 21.00 12.57
CA GLU A 239 -6.26 20.30 13.03
C GLU A 239 -5.50 19.67 11.86
N HIS A 240 -6.20 19.02 10.91
CA HIS A 240 -5.57 18.44 9.72
C HIS A 240 -4.96 19.54 8.83
N HIS A 241 -5.72 20.57 8.51
CA HIS A 241 -5.26 21.64 7.63
C HIS A 241 -4.08 22.40 8.20
N GLU A 242 -4.08 22.68 9.51
CA GLU A 242 -2.95 23.30 10.21
C GLU A 242 -1.71 22.41 10.17
N ALA A 243 -1.85 21.12 10.44
CA ALA A 243 -0.74 20.14 10.40
C ALA A 243 -0.15 20.02 8.99
N VAL A 244 -0.99 19.95 7.95
CA VAL A 244 -0.52 19.91 6.54
C VAL A 244 0.21 21.20 6.18
N ASN A 245 -0.33 22.36 6.54
CA ASN A 245 0.30 23.65 6.28
C ASN A 245 1.67 23.78 6.98
N ALA A 246 1.79 23.32 8.22
CA ALA A 246 3.06 23.28 8.95
C ALA A 246 4.07 22.36 8.24
N PHE A 247 3.64 21.16 7.84
CA PHE A 247 4.48 20.21 7.13
C PHE A 247 5.01 20.75 5.78
N LEU A 248 4.16 21.45 5.01
CA LEU A 248 4.56 22.03 3.72
C LEU A 248 5.54 23.19 3.87
N LYS A 249 5.44 23.98 4.96
CA LYS A 249 6.38 25.08 5.26
C LYS A 249 7.78 24.58 5.61
N HIS A 250 7.90 23.43 6.29
CA HIS A 250 9.20 22.83 6.65
C HIS A 250 9.92 22.15 5.46
N LYS A 251 9.26 21.98 4.32
CA LYS A 251 9.85 21.40 3.09
C LYS A 251 10.46 22.46 2.14
N LYS A 252 10.27 23.74 2.39
CA LYS A 252 10.91 24.85 1.68
C LYS A 252 12.21 25.24 2.36
#